data_9eb51e56e7d6e47e498faf46584ff002
#
_entry.id   9eb51e56e7d6e47e498faf46584ff002
#
_cell.length_a   1.000
_cell.length_b   1.000
_cell.length_c   1.000
_cell.angle_alpha   90.00
_cell.angle_beta   90.00
_cell.angle_gamma   90.00
#
_symmetry.space_group_name_H-M   'P 1'
#
loop_
_entity.id
_entity.type
_entity.pdbx_description
1 polymer ?
#
loop_
_entity_poly.entity_id
_entity_poly.type
_entity_poly.pdbx_seq_one_letter_code
_entity_poly.pdbx_strand_id
1 'polypeptide(L)'
;IDNVVDKDKFENLKALNDAELNVGYLSEVQILKLKKSMKETFNKGLSIKTLASTLISKDIIPHLYTEIDGEKVIKLNQDIRSLIVARTETIRLSGLGALENYKNNGIQKTRWTAAISDRTCPICLELNGRVFIIDSFLTDVEYPAHINCRCALSPVVIE
;
A
#
# COMPACT_ATOMS: atom_id res chain seq x y z
N ILE A 1 -14.45 16.56 -0.43
CA ILE A 1 -13.21 15.75 -0.50
C ILE A 1 -13.12 14.76 0.69
N ASP A 2 -14.02 14.87 1.67
CA ASP A 2 -13.96 14.07 2.93
C ASP A 2 -14.42 12.60 2.80
N ASN A 3 -14.81 12.14 1.62
CA ASN A 3 -15.43 10.82 1.43
C ASN A 3 -14.61 9.82 0.59
N VAL A 4 -13.32 10.07 0.33
CA VAL A 4 -12.58 9.26 -0.64
C VAL A 4 -11.97 7.99 -0.05
N VAL A 5 -11.84 7.87 1.26
CA VAL A 5 -11.28 6.66 1.88
C VAL A 5 -12.10 6.28 3.09
N ASP A 6 -12.83 5.18 2.96
CA ASP A 6 -13.58 4.57 4.03
C ASP A 6 -12.70 4.28 5.25
N LYS A 7 -13.25 4.54 6.45
CA LYS A 7 -12.55 4.38 7.72
C LYS A 7 -12.04 2.95 7.92
N ASP A 8 -12.80 1.97 7.44
CA ASP A 8 -12.48 0.55 7.58
C ASP A 8 -11.29 0.11 6.70
N LYS A 9 -10.97 0.85 5.64
CA LYS A 9 -9.82 0.57 4.76
C LYS A 9 -8.47 0.80 5.44
N PHE A 10 -8.43 1.60 6.51
CA PHE A 10 -7.22 1.76 7.33
C PHE A 10 -7.04 0.67 8.39
N GLU A 11 -8.06 -0.17 8.63
CA GLU A 11 -7.98 -1.21 9.66
C GLU A 11 -7.08 -2.39 9.23
N ASN A 12 -7.04 -2.71 7.93
CA ASN A 12 -6.18 -3.77 7.36
C ASN A 12 -5.01 -3.17 6.59
N LEU A 13 -3.88 -3.01 7.25
CA LEU A 13 -2.65 -2.51 6.64
C LEU A 13 -1.87 -3.68 6.02
N LYS A 14 -1.88 -3.77 4.67
CA LYS A 14 -1.26 -4.89 3.94
C LYS A 14 0.22 -5.07 4.24
N ALA A 15 1.00 -3.99 4.21
CA ALA A 15 2.44 -4.05 4.44
C ALA A 15 2.83 -4.51 5.87
N LEU A 16 1.90 -4.38 6.82
CA LEU A 16 2.09 -4.85 8.20
C LEU A 16 1.58 -6.27 8.42
N ASN A 17 0.64 -6.73 7.59
CA ASN A 17 0.09 -8.08 7.63
C ASN A 17 0.90 -9.06 6.77
N ASP A 18 1.82 -8.56 5.95
CA ASP A 18 2.70 -9.39 5.14
C ASP A 18 3.74 -10.09 6.03
N ALA A 19 4.00 -11.37 5.75
CA ALA A 19 4.94 -12.19 6.52
C ALA A 19 6.37 -11.63 6.56
N GLU A 20 6.79 -10.91 5.52
CA GLU A 20 8.11 -10.29 5.46
C GLU A 20 8.24 -9.03 6.31
N LEU A 21 7.13 -8.33 6.55
CA LEU A 21 7.09 -7.08 7.33
C LEU A 21 6.42 -7.23 8.70
N ASN A 22 6.12 -8.43 9.09
CA ASN A 22 5.41 -8.93 10.26
C ASN A 22 5.00 -7.89 11.32
N VAL A 23 3.68 -7.75 11.52
CA VAL A 23 3.03 -6.82 12.47
C VAL A 23 3.42 -7.07 13.92
N GLY A 24 3.80 -8.30 14.26
CA GLY A 24 4.18 -8.68 15.63
C GLY A 24 5.31 -7.87 16.27
N TYR A 25 5.96 -6.99 15.47
CA TYR A 25 7.00 -6.08 15.96
C TYR A 25 6.51 -4.66 16.19
N LEU A 26 5.22 -4.37 15.97
CA LEU A 26 4.63 -3.06 16.28
C LEU A 26 3.67 -3.20 17.45
N SER A 27 3.83 -2.32 18.44
CA SER A 27 2.87 -2.18 19.52
C SER A 27 1.56 -1.55 18.99
N GLU A 28 0.46 -1.75 19.71
CA GLU A 28 -0.84 -1.13 19.37
C GLU A 28 -0.72 0.41 19.25
N VAL A 29 0.09 1.02 20.11
CA VAL A 29 0.36 2.46 20.07
C VAL A 29 1.07 2.87 18.78
N GLN A 30 2.01 2.07 18.30
CA GLN A 30 2.71 2.32 17.03
C GLN A 30 1.76 2.16 15.85
N ILE A 31 0.90 1.13 15.86
CA ILE A 31 -0.13 0.93 14.82
C ILE A 31 -1.10 2.12 14.78
N LEU A 32 -1.57 2.61 15.91
CA LEU A 32 -2.44 3.79 15.97
C LEU A 32 -1.74 5.05 15.44
N LYS A 33 -0.46 5.26 15.79
CA LYS A 33 0.33 6.37 15.26
C LYS A 33 0.54 6.27 13.75
N LEU A 34 0.77 5.05 13.23
CA LEU A 34 0.90 4.80 11.79
C LEU A 34 -0.40 5.17 11.07
N LYS A 35 -1.54 4.62 11.49
CA LYS A 35 -2.86 4.91 10.93
C LYS A 35 -3.16 6.41 10.91
N LYS A 36 -2.87 7.11 12.01
CA LYS A 36 -3.04 8.57 12.11
C LYS A 36 -2.15 9.32 11.11
N SER A 37 -0.87 8.98 11.02
CA SER A 37 0.08 9.62 10.09
C SER A 37 -0.31 9.39 8.63
N MET A 38 -0.80 8.19 8.29
CA MET A 38 -1.32 7.88 6.95
C MET A 38 -2.54 8.73 6.64
N LYS A 39 -3.53 8.79 7.52
CA LYS A 39 -4.74 9.59 7.34
C LYS A 39 -4.42 11.07 7.15
N GLU A 40 -3.52 11.63 7.97
CA GLU A 40 -3.07 13.02 7.83
C GLU A 40 -2.38 13.26 6.47
N THR A 41 -1.54 12.32 6.03
CA THR A 41 -0.84 12.39 4.75
C THR A 41 -1.81 12.38 3.56
N PHE A 42 -2.79 11.48 3.58
CA PHE A 42 -3.82 11.42 2.54
C PHE A 42 -4.68 12.68 2.49
N ASN A 43 -5.17 13.15 3.65
CA ASN A 43 -6.01 14.34 3.72
C ASN A 43 -5.29 15.60 3.23
N LYS A 44 -3.98 15.67 3.41
CA LYS A 44 -3.15 16.82 2.97
C LYS A 44 -2.56 16.65 1.56
N GLY A 45 -2.78 15.53 0.89
CA GLY A 45 -2.20 15.22 -0.42
C GLY A 45 -0.68 15.16 -0.41
N LEU A 46 -0.06 14.73 0.70
CA LEU A 46 1.40 14.70 0.84
C LEU A 46 2.01 13.48 0.13
N SER A 47 3.30 13.59 -0.17
CA SER A 47 4.02 12.53 -0.89
C SER A 47 4.33 11.30 -0.01
N ILE A 48 4.58 10.16 -0.67
CA ILE A 48 5.08 8.92 -0.02
C ILE A 48 6.37 9.19 0.76
N LYS A 49 7.26 10.03 0.23
CA LYS A 49 8.51 10.41 0.92
C LYS A 49 8.23 11.15 2.21
N THR A 50 7.26 12.07 2.20
CA THR A 50 6.85 12.81 3.38
C THR A 50 6.26 11.87 4.44
N LEU A 51 5.42 10.92 4.04
CA LEU A 51 4.92 9.90 4.96
C LEU A 51 6.07 9.08 5.56
N ALA A 52 6.98 8.55 4.73
CA ALA A 52 8.13 7.78 5.19
C ALA A 52 8.99 8.58 6.20
N SER A 53 9.32 9.85 5.88
CA SER A 53 10.06 10.73 6.79
C SER A 53 9.33 10.95 8.11
N THR A 54 8.00 11.05 8.09
CA THR A 54 7.17 11.18 9.30
C THR A 54 7.22 9.91 10.14
N LEU A 55 7.19 8.73 9.50
CA LEU A 55 7.27 7.44 10.20
C LEU A 55 8.62 7.28 10.90
N ILE A 56 9.70 7.74 10.26
CA ILE A 56 11.06 7.75 10.82
C ILE A 56 11.16 8.74 11.99
N SER A 57 10.81 10.00 11.76
CA SER A 57 10.98 11.08 12.75
C SER A 57 10.17 10.88 14.04
N LYS A 58 9.04 10.18 13.93
CA LYS A 58 8.18 9.83 15.07
C LYS A 58 8.48 8.44 15.65
N ASP A 59 9.51 7.77 15.16
CA ASP A 59 9.91 6.39 15.54
C ASP A 59 8.73 5.41 15.57
N ILE A 60 7.91 5.44 14.49
CA ILE A 60 6.71 4.62 14.39
C ILE A 60 7.03 3.21 13.89
N ILE A 61 7.91 3.12 12.88
CA ILE A 61 8.32 1.85 12.27
C ILE A 61 9.77 1.56 12.71
N PRO A 62 10.00 0.60 13.61
CA PRO A 62 11.35 0.25 14.06
C PRO A 62 12.11 -0.58 13.02
N HIS A 63 13.40 -0.81 13.26
CA HIS A 63 14.18 -1.80 12.53
C HIS A 63 13.51 -3.18 12.60
N LEU A 64 13.57 -3.94 11.51
CA LEU A 64 13.25 -5.36 11.52
C LEU A 64 14.53 -6.16 11.76
N TYR A 65 14.49 -7.04 12.75
CA TYR A 65 15.63 -7.87 13.12
C TYR A 65 15.38 -9.32 12.72
N THR A 66 16.46 -10.04 12.50
CA THR A 66 16.49 -11.50 12.41
C THR A 66 17.59 -12.02 13.32
N GLU A 67 17.58 -13.32 13.60
CA GLU A 67 18.63 -13.98 14.37
C GLU A 67 19.47 -14.82 13.42
N ILE A 68 20.80 -14.66 13.48
CA ILE A 68 21.77 -15.45 12.74
C ILE A 68 22.83 -15.90 13.75
N ASP A 69 23.03 -17.22 13.91
CA ASP A 69 23.99 -17.84 14.83
C ASP A 69 23.84 -17.36 16.28
N GLY A 70 22.60 -17.09 16.73
CA GLY A 70 22.29 -16.58 18.06
C GLY A 70 22.50 -15.07 18.25
N GLU A 71 22.91 -14.35 17.21
CA GLU A 71 23.08 -12.91 17.25
C GLU A 71 21.91 -12.20 16.56
N LYS A 72 21.43 -11.09 17.17
CA LYS A 72 20.37 -10.24 16.62
C LYS A 72 20.94 -9.27 15.58
N VAL A 73 20.61 -9.50 14.32
CA VAL A 73 21.06 -8.64 13.19
C VAL A 73 19.89 -7.89 12.57
N ILE A 74 20.17 -6.70 12.01
CA ILE A 74 19.17 -5.92 11.30
C ILE A 74 18.89 -6.56 9.94
N LYS A 75 17.66 -7.07 9.74
CA LYS A 75 17.16 -7.57 8.45
C LYS A 75 16.75 -6.41 7.53
N LEU A 76 16.00 -5.44 8.07
CA LEU A 76 15.63 -4.20 7.38
C LEU A 76 15.82 -3.01 8.33
N ASN A 77 16.55 -2.00 7.88
CA ASN A 77 16.68 -0.77 8.66
C ASN A 77 15.36 0.02 8.65
N GLN A 78 15.21 0.93 9.62
CA GLN A 78 14.02 1.74 9.82
C GLN A 78 13.65 2.56 8.58
N ASP A 79 14.62 3.14 7.89
CA ASP A 79 14.40 4.03 6.74
C ASP A 79 13.80 3.26 5.56
N ILE A 80 14.42 2.13 5.21
CA ILE A 80 13.94 1.26 4.13
C ILE A 80 12.57 0.70 4.48
N ARG A 81 12.39 0.21 5.71
CA ARG A 81 11.12 -0.35 6.17
C ARG A 81 9.99 0.68 6.14
N SER A 82 10.24 1.90 6.64
CA SER A 82 9.27 3.01 6.60
C SER A 82 8.88 3.39 5.17
N LEU A 83 9.84 3.41 4.24
CA LEU A 83 9.55 3.70 2.83
C LEU A 83 8.72 2.59 2.17
N ILE A 84 9.00 1.32 2.46
CA ILE A 84 8.23 0.18 1.96
C ILE A 84 6.79 0.24 2.46
N VAL A 85 6.59 0.42 3.77
CA VAL A 85 5.27 0.55 4.38
C VAL A 85 4.52 1.74 3.78
N ALA A 86 5.13 2.92 3.74
CA ALA A 86 4.52 4.13 3.19
C ALA A 86 4.07 3.92 1.74
N ARG A 87 4.90 3.31 0.90
CA ARG A 87 4.57 3.06 -0.52
C ARG A 87 3.45 2.04 -0.67
N THR A 88 3.58 0.88 -0.04
CA THR A 88 2.60 -0.19 -0.17
C THR A 88 1.21 0.26 0.24
N GLU A 89 1.10 0.90 1.39
CA GLU A 89 -0.19 1.35 1.89
C GLU A 89 -0.76 2.55 1.11
N THR A 90 0.11 3.46 0.62
CA THR A 90 -0.34 4.54 -0.26
C THR A 90 -0.92 4.00 -1.56
N ILE A 91 -0.24 3.06 -2.22
CA ILE A 91 -0.72 2.42 -3.45
C ILE A 91 -2.03 1.68 -3.20
N ARG A 92 -2.10 0.90 -2.12
CA ARG A 92 -3.31 0.17 -1.74
C ARG A 92 -4.50 1.10 -1.56
N LEU A 93 -4.37 2.12 -0.73
CA LEU A 93 -5.47 3.05 -0.43
C LEU A 93 -5.86 3.89 -1.64
N SER A 94 -4.90 4.34 -2.44
CA SER A 94 -5.18 5.07 -3.67
C SER A 94 -5.96 4.22 -4.68
N GLY A 95 -5.58 2.95 -4.85
CA GLY A 95 -6.30 2.05 -5.74
C GLY A 95 -7.72 1.73 -5.26
N LEU A 96 -7.90 1.46 -3.96
CA LEU A 96 -9.22 1.22 -3.39
C LEU A 96 -10.11 2.45 -3.53
N GLY A 97 -9.58 3.65 -3.27
CA GLY A 97 -10.30 4.91 -3.48
C GLY A 97 -10.66 5.16 -4.95
N ALA A 98 -9.76 4.80 -5.87
CA ALA A 98 -10.02 4.88 -7.31
C ALA A 98 -11.17 3.94 -7.72
N LEU A 99 -11.14 2.67 -7.29
CA LEU A 99 -12.23 1.72 -7.58
C LEU A 99 -13.58 2.21 -7.09
N GLU A 100 -13.64 2.73 -5.88
CA GLU A 100 -14.86 3.29 -5.31
C GLU A 100 -15.35 4.50 -6.12
N ASN A 101 -14.43 5.42 -6.47
CA ASN A 101 -14.78 6.57 -7.30
C ASN A 101 -15.27 6.14 -8.69
N TYR A 102 -14.65 5.15 -9.31
CA TYR A 102 -15.09 4.60 -10.60
C TYR A 102 -16.51 4.03 -10.49
N LYS A 103 -16.76 3.22 -9.47
CA LYS A 103 -18.08 2.63 -9.21
C LYS A 103 -19.16 3.70 -9.02
N ASN A 104 -18.87 4.73 -8.23
CA ASN A 104 -19.80 5.84 -7.97
C ASN A 104 -20.10 6.68 -9.22
N ASN A 105 -19.24 6.62 -10.25
CA ASN A 105 -19.43 7.27 -11.55
C ASN A 105 -19.90 6.30 -12.64
N GLY A 106 -20.42 5.12 -12.28
CA GLY A 106 -20.99 4.15 -13.22
C GLY A 106 -19.98 3.38 -14.06
N ILE A 107 -18.69 3.49 -13.77
CA ILE A 107 -17.65 2.73 -14.46
C ILE A 107 -17.61 1.32 -13.89
N GLN A 108 -17.78 0.32 -14.74
CA GLN A 108 -17.88 -1.08 -14.33
C GLN A 108 -16.57 -1.85 -14.43
N LYS A 109 -15.57 -1.32 -15.15
CA LYS A 109 -14.32 -2.02 -15.42
C LYS A 109 -13.11 -1.16 -15.10
N THR A 110 -12.08 -1.82 -14.60
CA THR A 110 -10.76 -1.21 -14.36
C THR A 110 -9.67 -1.98 -15.07
N ARG A 111 -8.60 -1.29 -15.46
CA ARG A 111 -7.42 -1.88 -16.09
C ARG A 111 -6.25 -1.78 -15.13
N TRP A 112 -5.51 -2.87 -14.98
CA TRP A 112 -4.23 -2.87 -14.28
C TRP A 112 -3.17 -2.17 -15.12
N THR A 113 -2.52 -1.17 -14.58
CA THR A 113 -1.48 -0.40 -15.24
C THR A 113 -0.19 -0.52 -14.46
N ALA A 114 0.77 -1.27 -14.98
CA ALA A 114 2.08 -1.41 -14.36
C ALA A 114 2.99 -0.23 -14.69
N ALA A 115 3.80 0.18 -13.71
CA ALA A 115 4.89 1.13 -13.93
C ALA A 115 6.07 0.39 -14.60
N ILE A 116 6.08 0.37 -15.93
CA ILE A 116 7.07 -0.37 -16.72
C ILE A 116 8.46 0.26 -16.57
N SER A 117 9.40 -0.54 -16.07
CA SER A 117 10.82 -0.19 -15.92
C SER A 117 11.63 -1.47 -15.74
N ASP A 118 12.95 -1.34 -15.65
CA ASP A 118 13.90 -2.40 -15.28
C ASP A 118 13.60 -3.07 -13.92
N ARG A 119 12.80 -2.40 -13.07
CA ARG A 119 12.37 -2.87 -11.75
C ARG A 119 10.96 -3.42 -11.71
N THR A 120 10.32 -3.59 -12.86
CA THR A 120 8.97 -4.17 -12.94
C THR A 120 9.07 -5.69 -12.77
N CYS A 121 8.40 -6.23 -11.76
CA CYS A 121 8.43 -7.66 -11.49
C CYS A 121 7.57 -8.45 -12.49
N PRO A 122 7.84 -9.77 -12.67
CA PRO A 122 7.07 -10.62 -13.58
C PRO A 122 5.55 -10.62 -13.31
N ILE A 123 5.14 -10.62 -12.04
CA ILE A 123 3.72 -10.58 -11.64
C ILE A 123 3.05 -9.31 -12.17
N CYS A 124 3.68 -8.14 -11.98
CA CYS A 124 3.14 -6.88 -12.48
C CYS A 124 3.14 -6.79 -14.00
N LEU A 125 4.13 -7.39 -14.67
CA LEU A 125 4.17 -7.48 -16.13
C LEU A 125 3.02 -8.33 -16.66
N GLU A 126 2.75 -9.47 -16.03
CA GLU A 126 1.65 -10.37 -16.42
C GLU A 126 0.27 -9.72 -16.23
N LEU A 127 0.09 -8.92 -15.17
CA LEU A 127 -1.15 -8.20 -14.89
C LEU A 127 -1.33 -6.96 -15.78
N ASN A 128 -0.25 -6.43 -16.37
CA ASN A 128 -0.31 -5.19 -17.12
C ASN A 128 -1.27 -5.25 -18.31
N GLY A 129 -2.18 -4.31 -18.38
CA GLY A 129 -3.20 -4.23 -19.42
C GLY A 129 -4.43 -5.12 -19.19
N ARG A 130 -4.41 -6.05 -18.21
CA ARG A 130 -5.59 -6.86 -17.90
C ARG A 130 -6.73 -5.99 -17.41
N VAL A 131 -7.93 -6.33 -17.84
CA VAL A 131 -9.19 -5.64 -17.49
C VAL A 131 -9.97 -6.52 -16.53
N PHE A 132 -10.47 -5.92 -15.47
CA PHE A 132 -11.24 -6.57 -14.41
C PHE A 132 -12.58 -5.88 -14.21
N ILE A 133 -13.59 -6.64 -13.79
CA ILE A 133 -14.85 -6.09 -13.31
C ILE A 133 -14.63 -5.52 -11.92
N ILE A 134 -15.07 -4.28 -11.66
CA ILE A 134 -14.80 -3.58 -10.39
C ILE A 134 -15.44 -4.29 -9.21
N ASP A 135 -16.65 -4.82 -9.36
CA ASP A 135 -17.37 -5.47 -8.27
C ASP A 135 -16.70 -6.77 -7.77
N SER A 136 -16.01 -7.49 -8.65
CA SER A 136 -15.27 -8.71 -8.29
C SER A 136 -13.77 -8.52 -8.17
N PHE A 137 -13.25 -7.32 -8.40
CA PHE A 137 -11.81 -7.05 -8.51
C PHE A 137 -11.00 -7.62 -7.34
N LEU A 138 -11.42 -7.37 -6.11
CA LEU A 138 -10.66 -7.80 -4.92
C LEU A 138 -10.82 -9.29 -4.59
N THR A 139 -11.77 -9.98 -5.25
CA THR A 139 -11.87 -11.45 -5.21
C THR A 139 -11.05 -12.10 -6.31
N ASP A 140 -10.90 -11.43 -7.45
CA ASP A 140 -10.21 -11.95 -8.63
C ASP A 140 -8.69 -11.74 -8.56
N VAL A 141 -8.25 -10.64 -7.94
CA VAL A 141 -6.83 -10.29 -7.84
C VAL A 141 -6.51 -9.53 -6.56
N GLU A 142 -5.36 -9.82 -5.97
CA GLU A 142 -4.85 -9.08 -4.82
C GLU A 142 -4.29 -7.71 -5.25
N TYR A 143 -4.65 -6.63 -4.54
CA TYR A 143 -4.13 -5.30 -4.82
C TYR A 143 -3.65 -4.57 -3.56
N PRO A 144 -2.42 -4.04 -3.56
CA PRO A 144 -1.37 -4.26 -4.57
C PRO A 144 -0.94 -5.73 -4.64
N ALA A 145 -0.46 -6.21 -5.78
CA ALA A 145 -0.11 -7.62 -5.99
C ALA A 145 1.00 -8.13 -5.05
N HIS A 146 1.85 -7.23 -4.57
CA HIS A 146 2.92 -7.52 -3.62
C HIS A 146 3.31 -6.25 -2.85
N ILE A 147 4.09 -6.39 -1.78
CA ILE A 147 4.66 -5.24 -1.08
C ILE A 147 5.57 -4.43 -2.02
N ASN A 148 5.67 -3.13 -1.77
CA ASN A 148 6.47 -2.20 -2.58
C ASN A 148 6.05 -2.09 -4.05
N CYS A 149 4.83 -2.52 -4.41
CA CYS A 149 4.23 -2.40 -5.73
C CYS A 149 4.11 -0.93 -6.16
N ARG A 150 4.13 -0.67 -7.49
CA ARG A 150 4.01 0.66 -8.09
C ARG A 150 2.91 0.75 -9.13
N CYS A 151 2.10 -0.29 -9.25
CA CYS A 151 1.02 -0.36 -10.22
C CYS A 151 -0.14 0.55 -9.82
N ALA A 152 -0.89 0.98 -10.82
CA ALA A 152 -2.10 1.77 -10.65
C ALA A 152 -3.29 1.07 -11.29
N LEU A 153 -4.49 1.54 -10.97
CA LEU A 153 -5.74 1.12 -11.59
C LEU A 153 -6.28 2.30 -12.40
N SER A 154 -6.62 2.05 -13.67
CA SER A 154 -7.21 3.05 -14.55
C SER A 154 -8.62 2.65 -14.97
N PRO A 155 -9.56 3.61 -15.14
CA PRO A 155 -10.92 3.30 -15.56
C PRO A 155 -10.94 2.80 -17.00
N VAL A 156 -11.86 1.89 -17.32
CA VAL A 156 -12.17 1.51 -18.69
C VAL A 156 -13.55 2.07 -19.01
N VAL A 157 -13.56 3.14 -19.78
CA VAL A 157 -14.79 3.76 -20.31
C VAL A 157 -15.09 3.09 -21.65
N ILE A 158 -16.26 2.51 -21.77
CA ILE A 158 -16.77 1.97 -23.05
C ILE A 158 -17.62 3.09 -23.64
N GLU A 159 -17.25 3.58 -24.80
CA GLU A 159 -18.09 4.47 -25.59
C GLU A 159 -19.29 3.72 -26.14
#